data_087da666aa5e2dd6cffb6ab2090b9801
#
_entry.id   087da666aa5e2dd6cffb6ab2090b9801
#
_cell.length_a   1.000
_cell.length_b   1.000
_cell.length_c   1.000
_cell.angle_alpha   90.00
_cell.angle_beta   90.00
_cell.angle_gamma   90.00
#
_symmetry.space_group_name_H-M   'P 1'
#
loop_
_entity.id
_entity.type
_entity.pdbx_description
1 polymer ?
#
loop_
_entity_poly.entity_id
_entity_poly.type
_entity_poly.pdbx_seq_one_letter_code
_entity_poly.pdbx_strand_id
1 'polypeptide(L)'
;MPASSQPADEFAFARALDPMVAHMDAAIASRALRVARAVRDPGARARALAVLSRTVPEDERPDLLEEALAAARSIGDPWRRVRALVPAASRMPEPAREALAREAFDAAMSIQGDWLRGRALSMLRRIPTAELRRRALEAALALKAPKERASALSAFAGDFAPRRVGAAVGTGGVDSR
;
A
#
# COMPACT_ATOMS: atom_id res chain seq x y z
N MET A 1 21.56 27.37 9.73
CA MET A 1 20.33 26.76 10.31
C MET A 1 19.66 25.97 9.20
N PRO A 2 19.60 24.62 9.23
CA PRO A 2 18.77 23.89 8.28
C PRO A 2 17.32 24.27 8.55
N ALA A 3 16.62 24.69 7.48
CA ALA A 3 15.19 24.97 7.54
C ALA A 3 14.48 23.73 8.12
N SER A 4 13.74 23.92 9.20
CA SER A 4 12.89 22.85 9.76
C SER A 4 11.85 22.51 8.71
N SER A 5 12.04 21.36 8.04
CA SER A 5 11.06 20.84 7.07
C SER A 5 9.71 20.75 7.75
N GLN A 6 8.71 21.41 7.17
CA GLN A 6 7.36 21.30 7.70
C GLN A 6 6.80 19.89 7.39
N PRO A 7 5.92 19.32 8.21
CA PRO A 7 5.32 18.00 7.96
C PRO A 7 4.67 17.89 6.57
N ALA A 8 4.11 18.99 6.05
CA ALA A 8 3.56 19.03 4.70
C ALA A 8 4.61 18.78 3.61
N ASP A 9 5.83 19.29 3.77
CA ASP A 9 6.93 19.12 2.83
C ASP A 9 7.45 17.69 2.84
N GLU A 10 7.48 17.05 4.02
CA GLU A 10 7.89 15.65 4.17
C GLU A 10 6.92 14.69 3.47
N PHE A 11 5.60 14.95 3.56
CA PHE A 11 4.59 14.18 2.81
C PHE A 11 4.65 14.47 1.31
N ALA A 12 4.91 15.70 0.90
CA ALA A 12 5.09 16.06 -0.51
C ALA A 12 6.29 15.33 -1.11
N PHE A 13 7.41 15.29 -0.39
CA PHE A 13 8.60 14.51 -0.76
C PHE A 13 8.26 13.02 -0.96
N ALA A 14 7.65 12.38 0.04
CA ALA A 14 7.29 10.96 -0.05
C ALA A 14 6.31 10.64 -1.20
N ARG A 15 5.47 11.59 -1.59
CA ARG A 15 4.56 11.44 -2.74
C ARG A 15 5.27 11.62 -4.07
N ALA A 16 6.22 12.54 -4.14
CA ALA A 16 6.97 12.82 -5.36
C ALA A 16 7.89 11.65 -5.77
N LEU A 17 8.32 10.82 -4.81
CA LEU A 17 9.19 9.67 -5.08
C LEU A 17 8.54 8.62 -6.00
N ASP A 18 7.24 8.37 -5.86
CA ASP A 18 6.58 7.24 -6.54
C ASP A 18 6.71 7.27 -8.08
N PRO A 19 6.43 8.40 -8.78
CA PRO A 19 6.67 8.48 -10.21
C PRO A 19 8.16 8.54 -10.59
N MET A 20 9.04 8.99 -9.68
CA MET A 20 10.46 9.19 -9.98
C MET A 20 11.29 7.91 -9.86
N VAL A 21 10.87 6.95 -9.04
CA VAL A 21 11.64 5.74 -8.70
C VAL A 21 12.06 4.93 -9.95
N ALA A 22 11.22 4.88 -10.98
CA ALA A 22 11.55 4.16 -12.21
C ALA A 22 12.70 4.78 -13.04
N HIS A 23 13.04 6.03 -12.75
CA HIS A 23 14.04 6.82 -13.47
C HIS A 23 15.26 7.19 -12.61
N MET A 24 15.36 6.66 -11.40
CA MET A 24 16.49 6.93 -10.50
C MET A 24 17.69 6.03 -10.84
N ASP A 25 18.83 6.66 -11.03
CA ASP A 25 20.12 5.95 -10.97
C ASP A 25 20.52 5.62 -9.52
N ALA A 26 21.56 4.82 -9.34
CA ALA A 26 22.02 4.39 -8.02
C ALA A 26 22.47 5.56 -7.13
N ALA A 27 23.05 6.61 -7.70
CA ALA A 27 23.52 7.78 -6.96
C ALA A 27 22.34 8.61 -6.44
N ILE A 28 21.33 8.84 -7.28
CA ILE A 28 20.09 9.52 -6.90
C ILE A 28 19.33 8.70 -5.86
N ALA A 29 19.21 7.38 -6.05
CA ALA A 29 18.55 6.48 -5.11
C ALA A 29 19.21 6.50 -3.73
N SER A 30 20.55 6.41 -3.67
CA SER A 30 21.31 6.48 -2.41
C SER A 30 21.12 7.82 -1.70
N ARG A 31 21.06 8.92 -2.45
CA ARG A 31 20.79 10.26 -1.89
C ARG A 31 19.36 10.36 -1.37
N ALA A 32 18.38 9.85 -2.12
CA ALA A 32 16.98 9.82 -1.72
C ALA A 32 16.77 8.99 -0.45
N LEU A 33 17.46 7.85 -0.30
CA LEU A 33 17.43 7.02 0.90
C LEU A 33 17.94 7.76 2.14
N ARG A 34 19.05 8.50 2.01
CA ARG A 34 19.55 9.32 3.14
C ARG A 34 18.53 10.38 3.57
N VAL A 35 17.88 11.04 2.61
CA VAL A 35 16.82 12.01 2.89
C VAL A 35 15.62 11.34 3.54
N ALA A 36 15.18 10.19 3.00
CA ALA A 36 14.04 9.44 3.52
C ALA A 36 14.24 9.00 4.98
N ARG A 37 15.44 8.54 5.35
CA ARG A 37 15.79 8.17 6.73
C ARG A 37 15.79 9.37 7.68
N ALA A 38 16.10 10.57 7.19
CA ALA A 38 16.10 11.81 7.96
C ALA A 38 14.69 12.43 8.13
N VAL A 39 13.66 11.94 7.43
CA VAL A 39 12.29 12.39 7.54
C VAL A 39 11.78 12.16 8.97
N ARG A 40 11.25 13.21 9.61
CA ARG A 40 10.79 13.15 11.01
C ARG A 40 9.40 12.53 11.16
N ASP A 41 8.47 12.86 10.26
CA ASP A 41 7.15 12.26 10.29
C ASP A 41 7.23 10.76 9.96
N PRO A 42 6.81 9.87 10.87
CA PRO A 42 6.95 8.43 10.67
C PRO A 42 6.13 7.90 9.50
N GLY A 43 4.99 8.55 9.17
CA GLY A 43 4.16 8.14 8.03
C GLY A 43 4.80 8.50 6.68
N ALA A 44 5.39 9.68 6.59
CA ALA A 44 6.14 10.11 5.41
C ALA A 44 7.41 9.26 5.25
N ARG A 45 8.14 9.00 6.34
CA ARG A 45 9.33 8.14 6.36
C ARG A 45 9.00 6.72 5.91
N ALA A 46 7.99 6.08 6.50
CA ALA A 46 7.56 4.74 6.12
C ALA A 46 7.19 4.65 4.63
N ARG A 47 6.46 5.64 4.12
CA ARG A 47 6.09 5.69 2.72
C ARG A 47 7.31 5.86 1.80
N ALA A 48 8.20 6.78 2.12
CA ALA A 48 9.39 7.05 1.32
C ALA A 48 10.29 5.80 1.23
N LEU A 49 10.56 5.14 2.35
CA LEU A 49 11.35 3.91 2.40
C LEU A 49 10.68 2.77 1.63
N ALA A 50 9.37 2.57 1.79
CA ALA A 50 8.63 1.54 1.06
C ALA A 50 8.62 1.79 -0.46
N VAL A 51 8.64 3.04 -0.92
CA VAL A 51 8.75 3.36 -2.34
C VAL A 51 10.17 3.13 -2.83
N LEU A 52 11.18 3.59 -2.09
CA LEU A 52 12.59 3.45 -2.43
C LEU A 52 13.11 1.99 -2.35
N SER A 53 12.39 1.08 -1.70
CA SER A 53 12.74 -0.36 -1.73
C SER A 53 12.78 -0.94 -3.14
N ARG A 54 12.23 -0.25 -4.13
CA ARG A 54 12.27 -0.63 -5.55
C ARG A 54 13.60 -0.26 -6.22
N THR A 55 14.40 0.60 -5.61
CA THR A 55 15.68 1.09 -6.16
C THR A 55 16.90 0.36 -5.62
N VAL A 56 16.72 -0.46 -4.58
CA VAL A 56 17.80 -1.24 -3.98
C VAL A 56 17.84 -2.65 -4.56
N PRO A 57 19.00 -3.34 -4.50
CA PRO A 57 19.14 -4.76 -4.82
C PRO A 57 18.11 -5.62 -4.09
N GLU A 58 17.80 -6.78 -4.65
CA GLU A 58 16.74 -7.63 -4.12
C GLU A 58 17.06 -8.19 -2.71
N ASP A 59 18.32 -8.44 -2.44
CA ASP A 59 18.82 -8.90 -1.15
C ASP A 59 18.78 -7.82 -0.05
N GLU A 60 18.88 -6.53 -0.40
CA GLU A 60 18.77 -5.41 0.55
C GLU A 60 17.31 -4.95 0.77
N ARG A 61 16.39 -5.37 -0.10
CA ARG A 61 15.00 -4.92 -0.08
C ARG A 61 14.25 -5.29 1.19
N PRO A 62 14.39 -6.50 1.77
CA PRO A 62 13.73 -6.86 3.01
C PRO A 62 14.10 -5.94 4.16
N ASP A 63 15.37 -5.63 4.34
CA ASP A 63 15.85 -4.78 5.44
C ASP A 63 15.26 -3.37 5.34
N LEU A 64 15.22 -2.81 4.13
CA LEU A 64 14.65 -1.49 3.90
C LEU A 64 13.12 -1.47 4.13
N LEU A 65 12.42 -2.55 3.80
CA LEU A 65 11.01 -2.69 4.10
C LEU A 65 10.74 -2.83 5.60
N GLU A 66 11.61 -3.53 6.35
CA GLU A 66 11.53 -3.58 7.81
C GLU A 66 11.77 -2.20 8.45
N GLU A 67 12.70 -1.39 7.94
CA GLU A 67 12.84 0.00 8.37
C GLU A 67 11.54 0.80 8.15
N ALA A 68 10.90 0.61 6.99
CA ALA A 68 9.62 1.25 6.68
C ALA A 68 8.50 0.80 7.65
N LEU A 69 8.46 -0.48 7.99
CA LEU A 69 7.49 -1.05 8.92
C LEU A 69 7.72 -0.58 10.35
N ALA A 70 8.96 -0.50 10.81
CA ALA A 70 9.28 0.05 12.11
C ALA A 70 8.79 1.50 12.24
N ALA A 71 8.98 2.31 11.19
CA ALA A 71 8.43 3.66 11.14
C ALA A 71 6.88 3.67 11.15
N ALA A 72 6.23 2.76 10.41
CA ALA A 72 4.77 2.66 10.39
C ALA A 72 4.18 2.25 11.75
N ARG A 73 4.83 1.32 12.45
CA ARG A 73 4.41 0.84 13.77
C ARG A 73 4.51 1.91 14.85
N SER A 74 5.43 2.86 14.71
CA SER A 74 5.55 3.99 15.66
C SER A 74 4.40 5.01 15.58
N ILE A 75 3.50 4.88 14.59
CA ILE A 75 2.36 5.79 14.41
C ILE A 75 1.25 5.43 15.40
N GLY A 76 0.88 6.36 16.29
CA GLY A 76 -0.19 6.15 17.28
C GLY A 76 -1.59 6.12 16.65
N ASP A 77 -1.85 6.97 15.66
CA ASP A 77 -3.15 7.05 14.99
C ASP A 77 -3.40 5.85 14.06
N PRO A 78 -4.50 5.08 14.25
CA PRO A 78 -4.74 3.86 13.50
C PRO A 78 -4.94 4.08 12.00
N TRP A 79 -5.60 5.17 11.59
CA TRP A 79 -5.80 5.49 10.18
C TRP A 79 -4.47 5.79 9.49
N ARG A 80 -3.64 6.61 10.11
CA ARG A 80 -2.30 6.92 9.60
C ARG A 80 -1.42 5.67 9.57
N ARG A 81 -1.55 4.78 10.56
CA ARG A 81 -0.82 3.50 10.62
C ARG A 81 -1.20 2.59 9.47
N VAL A 82 -2.49 2.38 9.16
CA VAL A 82 -2.93 1.61 7.99
C VAL A 82 -2.36 2.18 6.69
N ARG A 83 -2.39 3.51 6.53
CA ARG A 83 -1.85 4.16 5.35
C ARG A 83 -0.34 3.98 5.17
N ALA A 84 0.39 3.80 6.25
CA ALA A 84 1.82 3.56 6.24
C ALA A 84 2.16 2.07 6.04
N LEU A 85 1.41 1.16 6.68
CA LEU A 85 1.63 -0.30 6.59
C LEU A 85 1.33 -0.86 5.20
N VAL A 86 0.22 -0.46 4.58
CA VAL A 86 -0.26 -1.07 3.33
C VAL A 86 0.78 -1.01 2.19
N PRO A 87 1.47 0.10 1.91
CA PRO A 87 2.49 0.15 0.85
C PRO A 87 3.68 -0.78 1.09
N ALA A 88 4.13 -0.92 2.34
CA ALA A 88 5.22 -1.83 2.69
C ALA A 88 4.75 -3.29 2.63
N ALA A 89 3.64 -3.61 3.29
CA ALA A 89 3.08 -4.96 3.32
C ALA A 89 2.80 -5.53 1.91
N SER A 90 2.33 -4.69 0.97
CA SER A 90 2.06 -5.14 -0.39
C SER A 90 3.33 -5.55 -1.17
N ARG A 91 4.51 -5.20 -0.68
CA ARG A 91 5.80 -5.49 -1.31
C ARG A 91 6.59 -6.59 -0.61
N MET A 92 6.17 -6.98 0.60
CA MET A 92 6.84 -8.04 1.34
C MET A 92 6.59 -9.42 0.69
N PRO A 93 7.58 -10.31 0.72
CA PRO A 93 7.38 -11.71 0.35
C PRO A 93 6.54 -12.44 1.41
N GLU A 94 5.98 -13.61 1.05
CA GLU A 94 5.43 -14.53 2.03
C GLU A 94 6.57 -15.19 2.86
N PRO A 95 6.39 -15.49 4.14
CA PRO A 95 5.14 -15.35 4.91
C PRO A 95 4.95 -13.99 5.60
N ALA A 96 5.92 -13.09 5.50
CA ALA A 96 5.88 -11.78 6.18
C ALA A 96 4.67 -10.93 5.73
N ARG A 97 4.29 -11.02 4.45
CA ARG A 97 3.12 -10.33 3.91
C ARG A 97 1.83 -10.68 4.66
N GLU A 98 1.63 -11.95 4.97
CA GLU A 98 0.43 -12.39 5.67
C GLU A 98 0.38 -11.88 7.12
N ALA A 99 1.51 -11.86 7.81
CA ALA A 99 1.61 -11.31 9.16
C ALA A 99 1.28 -9.80 9.16
N LEU A 100 1.82 -9.05 8.20
CA LEU A 100 1.57 -7.63 8.04
C LEU A 100 0.14 -7.32 7.58
N ALA A 101 -0.46 -8.21 6.79
CA ALA A 101 -1.85 -8.12 6.41
C ALA A 101 -2.77 -8.17 7.64
N ARG A 102 -2.48 -9.06 8.58
CA ARG A 102 -3.19 -9.14 9.87
C ARG A 102 -2.98 -7.88 10.70
N GLU A 103 -1.75 -7.40 10.82
CA GLU A 103 -1.44 -6.16 11.56
C GLU A 103 -2.18 -4.94 10.97
N ALA A 104 -2.20 -4.80 9.64
CA ALA A 104 -2.91 -3.73 8.96
C ALA A 104 -4.43 -3.83 9.14
N PHE A 105 -4.98 -5.05 9.16
CA PHE A 105 -6.39 -5.30 9.43
C PHE A 105 -6.77 -4.90 10.88
N ASP A 106 -5.97 -5.32 11.86
CA ASP A 106 -6.21 -5.00 13.27
C ASP A 106 -6.15 -3.48 13.52
N ALA A 107 -5.21 -2.80 12.86
CA ALA A 107 -5.16 -1.34 12.86
C ALA A 107 -6.41 -0.73 12.22
N ALA A 108 -6.92 -1.27 11.11
CA ALA A 108 -8.15 -0.80 10.49
C ALA A 108 -9.38 -1.00 11.40
N MET A 109 -9.46 -2.13 12.09
CA MET A 109 -10.56 -2.43 13.02
C MET A 109 -10.54 -1.55 14.28
N SER A 110 -9.39 -1.05 14.69
CA SER A 110 -9.28 -0.12 15.82
C SER A 110 -9.71 1.32 15.49
N ILE A 111 -9.95 1.64 14.21
CA ILE A 111 -10.43 2.97 13.79
C ILE A 111 -11.85 3.21 14.29
N GLN A 112 -12.07 4.35 14.94
CA GLN A 112 -13.41 4.78 15.32
C GLN A 112 -14.14 5.43 14.14
N GLY A 113 -15.44 5.10 13.99
CA GLY A 113 -16.30 5.64 12.93
C GLY A 113 -16.22 4.88 11.61
N ASP A 114 -17.40 4.62 11.05
CA ASP A 114 -17.57 3.77 9.86
C ASP A 114 -16.91 4.36 8.61
N TRP A 115 -16.89 5.69 8.48
CA TRP A 115 -16.31 6.35 7.30
C TRP A 115 -14.81 6.06 7.13
N LEU A 116 -14.02 6.32 8.18
CA LEU A 116 -12.56 6.06 8.14
C LEU A 116 -12.28 4.56 8.12
N ARG A 117 -13.03 3.77 8.89
CA ARG A 117 -12.89 2.31 8.91
C ARG A 117 -13.18 1.71 7.53
N GLY A 118 -14.24 2.11 6.85
CA GLY A 118 -14.57 1.68 5.49
C GLY A 118 -13.48 2.02 4.48
N ARG A 119 -12.91 3.23 4.58
CA ARG A 119 -11.78 3.62 3.74
C ARG A 119 -10.51 2.80 4.04
N ALA A 120 -10.23 2.51 5.31
CA ALA A 120 -9.10 1.68 5.69
C ALA A 120 -9.25 0.26 5.13
N LEU A 121 -10.42 -0.36 5.31
CA LEU A 121 -10.74 -1.68 4.75
C LEU A 121 -10.54 -1.71 3.22
N SER A 122 -11.02 -0.68 2.51
CA SER A 122 -10.83 -0.56 1.06
C SER A 122 -9.36 -0.51 0.65
N MET A 123 -8.48 0.05 1.49
CA MET A 123 -7.05 0.08 1.20
C MET A 123 -6.38 -1.29 1.33
N LEU A 124 -6.89 -2.15 2.22
CA LEU A 124 -6.33 -3.48 2.47
C LEU A 124 -6.36 -4.39 1.24
N ARG A 125 -7.26 -4.15 0.27
CA ARG A 125 -7.28 -4.89 -1.02
C ARG A 125 -5.94 -4.82 -1.78
N ARG A 126 -5.09 -3.85 -1.46
CA ARG A 126 -3.76 -3.71 -2.08
C ARG A 126 -2.75 -4.75 -1.58
N ILE A 127 -3.04 -5.42 -0.48
CA ILE A 127 -2.23 -6.51 0.04
C ILE A 127 -2.80 -7.82 -0.52
N PRO A 128 -2.08 -8.54 -1.39
CA PRO A 128 -2.65 -9.66 -2.14
C PRO A 128 -2.67 -10.98 -1.33
N THR A 129 -3.45 -11.00 -0.24
CA THR A 129 -3.70 -12.24 0.51
C THR A 129 -5.20 -12.57 0.51
N ALA A 130 -5.54 -13.85 0.28
CA ALA A 130 -6.93 -14.29 0.18
C ALA A 130 -7.66 -14.14 1.53
N GLU A 131 -6.99 -14.51 2.62
CA GLU A 131 -7.55 -14.43 3.97
C GLU A 131 -7.83 -12.98 4.39
N LEU A 132 -6.91 -12.06 4.13
CA LEU A 132 -7.15 -10.64 4.40
C LEU A 132 -8.35 -10.12 3.62
N ARG A 133 -8.46 -10.49 2.33
CA ARG A 133 -9.58 -10.06 1.49
C ARG A 133 -10.90 -10.53 2.05
N ARG A 134 -11.00 -11.80 2.46
CA ARG A 134 -12.21 -12.38 3.09
C ARG A 134 -12.57 -11.61 4.36
N ARG A 135 -11.63 -11.43 5.27
CA ARG A 135 -11.83 -10.71 6.54
C ARG A 135 -12.23 -9.24 6.32
N ALA A 136 -11.58 -8.57 5.38
CA ALA A 136 -11.88 -7.18 5.07
C ALA A 136 -13.26 -7.02 4.44
N LEU A 137 -13.70 -7.96 3.61
CA LEU A 137 -15.06 -7.99 3.04
C LEU A 137 -16.11 -8.21 4.13
N GLU A 138 -15.90 -9.17 5.03
CA GLU A 138 -16.81 -9.44 6.16
C GLU A 138 -16.93 -8.22 7.08
N ALA A 139 -15.79 -7.56 7.39
CA ALA A 139 -15.79 -6.34 8.17
C ALA A 139 -16.50 -5.17 7.45
N ALA A 140 -16.35 -5.07 6.13
CA ALA A 140 -17.06 -4.07 5.34
C ALA A 140 -18.58 -4.29 5.34
N LEU A 141 -19.04 -5.54 5.28
CA LEU A 141 -20.46 -5.91 5.40
C LEU A 141 -21.05 -5.54 6.77
N ALA A 142 -20.24 -5.59 7.83
CA ALA A 142 -20.62 -5.27 9.20
C ALA A 142 -20.67 -3.76 9.51
N LEU A 143 -20.28 -2.88 8.59
CA LEU A 143 -20.38 -1.42 8.78
C LEU A 143 -21.85 -1.03 8.96
N LYS A 144 -22.12 -0.18 9.95
CA LYS A 144 -23.48 0.24 10.30
C LYS A 144 -24.06 1.22 9.29
N ALA A 145 -23.23 2.17 8.84
CA ALA A 145 -23.65 3.22 7.90
C ALA A 145 -23.79 2.64 6.47
N PRO A 146 -25.00 2.67 5.86
CA PRO A 146 -25.25 2.03 4.55
C PRO A 146 -24.38 2.57 3.41
N LYS A 147 -24.12 3.88 3.39
CA LYS A 147 -23.30 4.54 2.39
C LYS A 147 -21.85 4.07 2.45
N GLU A 148 -21.29 4.04 3.64
CA GLU A 148 -19.92 3.63 3.91
C GLU A 148 -19.74 2.13 3.62
N ARG A 149 -20.74 1.32 3.98
CA ARG A 149 -20.78 -0.10 3.63
C ARG A 149 -20.76 -0.31 2.12
N ALA A 150 -21.63 0.37 1.38
CA ALA A 150 -21.67 0.29 -0.08
C ALA A 150 -20.34 0.75 -0.71
N SER A 151 -19.78 1.86 -0.22
CA SER A 151 -18.49 2.37 -0.69
C SER A 151 -17.34 1.40 -0.43
N ALA A 152 -17.27 0.80 0.76
CA ALA A 152 -16.24 -0.18 1.10
C ALA A 152 -16.38 -1.45 0.23
N LEU A 153 -17.59 -1.96 0.06
CA LEU A 153 -17.86 -3.15 -0.76
C LEU A 153 -17.53 -2.93 -2.24
N SER A 154 -17.84 -1.75 -2.78
CA SER A 154 -17.53 -1.44 -4.18
C SER A 154 -16.04 -1.49 -4.48
N ALA A 155 -15.19 -1.20 -3.49
CA ALA A 155 -13.74 -1.31 -3.64
C ALA A 155 -13.28 -2.76 -3.89
N PHE A 156 -14.03 -3.76 -3.39
CA PHE A 156 -13.74 -5.18 -3.60
C PHE A 156 -14.44 -5.76 -4.84
N ALA A 157 -15.47 -5.08 -5.38
CA ALA A 157 -16.26 -5.60 -6.50
C ALA A 157 -15.41 -5.85 -7.76
N GLY A 158 -14.41 -5.03 -8.01
CA GLY A 158 -13.46 -5.21 -9.12
C GLY A 158 -12.65 -6.50 -9.06
N ASP A 159 -12.45 -7.06 -7.87
CA ASP A 159 -11.72 -8.30 -7.67
C ASP A 159 -12.54 -9.55 -8.04
N PHE A 160 -13.86 -9.41 -8.13
CA PHE A 160 -14.80 -10.48 -8.49
C PHE A 160 -15.31 -10.37 -9.93
N ALA A 161 -14.96 -9.32 -10.67
CA ALA A 161 -15.27 -9.24 -12.09
C ALA A 161 -14.58 -10.41 -12.82
N PRO A 162 -15.31 -11.22 -13.60
CA PRO A 162 -14.69 -12.29 -14.36
C PRO A 162 -13.61 -11.65 -15.26
N ARG A 163 -12.38 -12.15 -15.15
CA ARG A 163 -11.33 -11.77 -16.11
C ARG A 163 -11.91 -12.04 -17.49
N ARG A 164 -12.08 -11.02 -18.30
CA ARG A 164 -12.41 -11.20 -19.70
C ARG A 164 -11.31 -12.08 -20.27
N VAL A 165 -11.61 -13.37 -20.41
CA VAL A 165 -10.79 -14.27 -21.22
C VAL A 165 -10.87 -13.66 -22.62
N GLY A 166 -9.76 -13.12 -23.10
CA GLY A 166 -9.68 -12.55 -24.42
C GLY A 166 -10.17 -13.60 -25.40
N ALA A 167 -11.29 -13.32 -26.04
CA ALA A 167 -11.74 -14.08 -27.18
C ALA A 167 -10.70 -13.87 -28.28
N ALA A 168 -9.72 -14.75 -28.33
CA ALA A 168 -8.95 -14.99 -29.52
C ALA A 168 -9.94 -15.62 -30.54
N VAL A 169 -10.71 -14.77 -31.21
CA VAL A 169 -11.41 -15.15 -32.42
C VAL A 169 -10.32 -15.31 -33.46
N GLY A 170 -9.85 -16.55 -33.61
CA GLY A 170 -9.10 -16.96 -34.77
C GLY A 170 -10.02 -16.84 -35.99
N THR A 171 -9.86 -15.77 -36.75
CA THR A 171 -10.33 -15.72 -38.14
C THR A 171 -9.43 -16.66 -38.94
N GLY A 172 -9.82 -17.94 -38.96
CA GLY A 172 -9.30 -18.89 -39.90
C GLY A 172 -9.66 -18.39 -41.32
N GLY A 173 -8.65 -17.95 -42.04
CA GLY A 173 -8.76 -17.70 -43.46
C GLY A 173 -9.17 -18.97 -44.14
N VAL A 174 -10.33 -18.97 -44.77
CA VAL A 174 -10.73 -19.94 -45.75
C VAL A 174 -10.22 -19.41 -47.11
N ASP A 175 -9.09 -19.95 -47.48
CA ASP A 175 -8.57 -19.85 -48.86
C ASP A 175 -9.48 -20.76 -49.70
N SER A 176 -10.12 -20.19 -50.71
CA SER A 176 -10.80 -20.93 -51.77
C SER A 176 -10.57 -20.23 -53.11
N ARG A 177 -9.62 -20.73 -53.83
CA ARG A 177 -9.51 -20.80 -55.30
C ARG A 177 -10.40 -19.90 -56.14
#